data_705d154f6f26de20e7609d3b987d2d5e
#
_entry.id   705d154f6f26de20e7609d3b987d2d5e
#
_cell.length_a   1.000
_cell.length_b   1.000
_cell.length_c   1.000
_cell.angle_alpha   90.00
_cell.angle_beta   90.00
_cell.angle_gamma   90.00
#
_symmetry.space_group_name_H-M   'P 1'
#
loop_
_entity.id
_entity.type
_entity.pdbx_description
1 polymer ?
#
loop_
_entity_poly.entity_id
_entity_poly.type
_entity_poly.pdbx_seq_one_letter_code
_entity_poly.pdbx_strand_id
1 'polypeptide(L)'
;MIKEIVKDENILRQKSELFVIGEDDYLITDMIDTANSHKDNCAGLACIQIGVAKRVILVKQNNSYVVFINPMIIKKNPKTYITKEGCLSLDGMRAVKRHKSVKVVYTTIQGKRKVQEFNGYVAQIIQHEIDHCNGILI
;
A
#
# COMPACT_ATOMS: atom_id res chain seq x y z
N MET A 1 10.22 7.12 -12.95
CA MET A 1 11.61 7.10 -12.44
C MET A 1 11.70 6.18 -11.23
N ILE A 2 12.66 5.29 -11.23
CA ILE A 2 12.92 4.42 -10.08
C ILE A 2 13.42 5.25 -8.92
N LYS A 3 12.81 5.10 -7.75
CA LYS A 3 13.19 5.79 -6.53
C LYS A 3 13.83 4.81 -5.54
N GLU A 4 14.71 5.33 -4.71
CA GLU A 4 15.30 4.57 -3.63
C GLU A 4 14.24 4.29 -2.55
N ILE A 5 14.21 3.06 -2.04
CA ILE A 5 13.29 2.69 -0.96
C ILE A 5 13.73 3.35 0.34
N VAL A 6 12.83 4.09 0.95
CA VAL A 6 13.05 4.76 2.23
C VAL A 6 13.12 3.71 3.35
N LYS A 7 14.16 3.82 4.19
CA LYS A 7 14.37 2.97 5.36
C LYS A 7 14.36 3.75 6.67
N ASP A 8 14.35 5.08 6.60
CA ASP A 8 14.31 5.95 7.78
C ASP A 8 12.94 5.85 8.45
N GLU A 9 12.91 5.34 9.68
CA GLU A 9 11.68 5.17 10.43
C GLU A 9 10.96 6.49 10.72
N ASN A 10 11.69 7.59 10.88
CA ASN A 10 11.07 8.90 11.11
C ASN A 10 10.23 9.35 9.90
N ILE A 11 10.69 9.03 8.71
CA ILE A 11 9.94 9.30 7.47
C ILE A 11 8.73 8.36 7.39
N LEU A 12 8.96 7.07 7.64
CA LEU A 12 7.91 6.05 7.51
C LEU A 12 6.78 6.21 8.53
N ARG A 13 7.02 6.86 9.66
CA ARG A 13 6.01 7.14 10.69
C ARG A 13 5.10 8.31 10.36
N GLN A 14 5.35 9.04 9.29
CA GLN A 14 4.51 10.16 8.87
C GLN A 14 3.16 9.64 8.36
N LYS A 15 2.08 10.30 8.76
CA LYS A 15 0.77 10.04 8.17
C LYS A 15 0.70 10.68 6.80
N SER A 16 0.25 9.90 5.82
CA SER A 16 0.12 10.37 4.46
C SER A 16 -1.11 11.25 4.29
N GLU A 17 -0.96 12.31 3.49
CA GLU A 17 -2.04 13.22 3.11
C GLU A 17 -2.82 12.65 1.93
N LEU A 18 -3.99 13.21 1.64
CA LEU A 18 -4.77 12.83 0.48
C LEU A 18 -3.97 13.08 -0.82
N PHE A 19 -4.03 12.11 -1.70
CA PHE A 19 -3.51 12.22 -3.05
C PHE A 19 -4.44 13.12 -3.88
N VAL A 20 -3.87 14.08 -4.61
CA VAL A 20 -4.63 15.00 -5.45
C VAL A 20 -4.42 14.62 -6.92
N ILE A 21 -5.47 14.10 -7.55
CA ILE A 21 -5.45 13.71 -8.97
C ILE A 21 -5.14 14.96 -9.81
N GLY A 22 -4.22 14.80 -10.77
CA GLY A 22 -3.73 15.89 -11.60
C GLY A 22 -2.42 16.50 -11.08
N GLU A 23 -2.31 16.70 -9.78
CA GLU A 23 -1.07 17.24 -9.16
C GLU A 23 -0.07 16.14 -8.84
N ASP A 24 -0.55 15.02 -8.28
CA ASP A 24 0.30 13.98 -7.72
C ASP A 24 0.49 12.78 -8.66
N ASP A 25 -0.06 12.83 -9.87
CA ASP A 25 -0.07 11.69 -10.80
C ASP A 25 1.33 11.15 -11.11
N TYR A 26 2.34 12.00 -11.14
CA TYR A 26 3.72 11.57 -11.39
C TYR A 26 4.22 10.56 -10.35
N LEU A 27 3.67 10.59 -9.14
CA LEU A 27 4.04 9.66 -8.07
C LEU A 27 3.67 8.22 -8.43
N ILE A 28 2.56 8.04 -9.13
CA ILE A 28 2.11 6.70 -9.54
C ILE A 28 3.12 6.06 -10.50
N THR A 29 3.61 6.82 -11.47
CA THR A 29 4.64 6.33 -12.39
C THR A 29 5.92 5.98 -11.65
N ASP A 30 6.36 6.83 -10.73
CA ASP A 30 7.56 6.57 -9.93
C ASP A 30 7.39 5.32 -9.05
N MET A 31 6.21 5.14 -8.45
CA MET A 31 5.91 3.97 -7.64
C MET A 31 5.93 2.69 -8.47
N ILE A 32 5.30 2.71 -9.64
CA ILE A 32 5.24 1.54 -10.54
C ILE A 32 6.66 1.18 -11.00
N ASP A 33 7.44 2.16 -11.42
CA ASP A 33 8.82 1.93 -11.84
C ASP A 33 9.65 1.31 -10.71
N THR A 34 9.50 1.84 -9.50
CA THR A 34 10.21 1.35 -8.32
C THR A 34 9.76 -0.07 -7.96
N ALA A 35 8.45 -0.33 -7.94
CA ALA A 35 7.91 -1.65 -7.64
C ALA A 35 8.39 -2.69 -8.67
N ASN A 36 8.39 -2.33 -9.94
CA ASN A 36 8.87 -3.23 -11.00
C ASN A 36 10.37 -3.53 -10.88
N SER A 37 11.17 -2.60 -10.38
CA SER A 37 12.59 -2.84 -10.13
C SER A 37 12.83 -3.86 -9.00
N HIS A 38 11.83 -4.10 -8.15
CA HIS A 38 11.83 -5.07 -7.06
C HIS A 38 10.77 -6.16 -7.24
N LYS A 39 10.34 -6.43 -8.46
CA LYS A 39 9.16 -7.27 -8.75
C LYS A 39 9.14 -8.64 -8.08
N ASP A 40 10.31 -9.22 -7.83
CA ASP A 40 10.42 -10.55 -7.21
C ASP A 40 10.18 -10.50 -5.69
N ASN A 41 10.25 -9.31 -5.09
CA ASN A 41 10.16 -9.11 -3.64
C ASN A 41 9.09 -8.07 -3.26
N CYS A 42 8.30 -7.58 -4.21
CA CYS A 42 7.37 -6.48 -3.97
C CYS A 42 5.94 -6.90 -4.29
N ALA A 43 5.21 -7.30 -3.27
CA ALA A 43 3.78 -7.62 -3.39
C ALA A 43 2.91 -6.35 -3.38
N GLY A 44 3.41 -5.28 -2.80
CA GLY A 44 2.74 -3.98 -2.74
C GLY A 44 3.71 -2.88 -2.35
N LEU A 45 3.27 -1.65 -2.48
CA LEU A 45 4.08 -0.47 -2.16
C LEU A 45 3.17 0.68 -1.73
N ALA A 46 3.57 1.42 -0.72
CA ALA A 46 2.93 2.67 -0.33
C ALA A 46 3.82 3.85 -0.72
N CYS A 47 3.22 4.99 -1.05
CA CYS A 47 3.96 6.16 -1.55
C CYS A 47 5.00 6.67 -0.56
N ILE A 48 4.76 6.54 0.74
CA ILE A 48 5.74 6.94 1.76
C ILE A 48 7.06 6.19 1.61
N GLN A 49 7.04 4.97 1.06
CA GLN A 49 8.24 4.17 0.86
C GLN A 49 9.15 4.72 -0.24
N ILE A 50 8.67 5.63 -1.06
CA ILE A 50 9.51 6.40 -2.01
C ILE A 50 9.72 7.85 -1.53
N GLY A 51 9.38 8.14 -0.29
CA GLY A 51 9.72 9.40 0.37
C GLY A 51 8.64 10.48 0.31
N VAL A 52 7.45 10.20 -0.20
CA VAL A 52 6.37 11.17 -0.31
C VAL A 52 5.13 10.69 0.44
N ALA A 53 4.65 11.49 1.38
CA ALA A 53 3.54 11.13 2.25
C ALA A 53 2.19 11.42 1.58
N LYS A 54 1.81 10.59 0.61
CA LYS A 54 0.53 10.68 -0.09
C LYS A 54 -0.18 9.32 -0.03
N ARG A 55 -1.50 9.36 0.10
CA ARG A 55 -2.33 8.16 0.27
C ARG A 55 -2.61 7.52 -1.09
N VAL A 56 -1.64 6.80 -1.59
CA VAL A 56 -1.76 5.96 -2.78
C VAL A 56 -0.92 4.71 -2.57
N ILE A 57 -1.48 3.57 -2.92
CA ILE A 57 -0.80 2.29 -2.77
C ILE A 57 -0.86 1.48 -4.07
N LEU A 58 0.10 0.60 -4.23
CA LEU A 58 0.11 -0.43 -5.27
C LEU A 58 -0.12 -1.78 -4.62
N VAL A 59 -0.93 -2.60 -5.25
CA VAL A 59 -1.15 -4.00 -4.82
C VAL A 59 -1.01 -4.89 -6.04
N LYS A 60 -0.14 -5.89 -5.94
CA LYS A 60 0.11 -6.82 -7.03
C LYS A 60 -1.05 -7.79 -7.17
N GLN A 61 -1.64 -7.85 -8.35
CA GLN A 61 -2.69 -8.79 -8.73
C GLN A 61 -2.38 -9.31 -10.13
N ASN A 62 -2.35 -10.63 -10.29
CA ASN A 62 -2.11 -11.27 -11.59
C ASN A 62 -0.87 -10.74 -12.32
N ASN A 63 0.25 -10.63 -11.61
CA ASN A 63 1.55 -10.15 -12.12
C ASN A 63 1.58 -8.69 -12.56
N SER A 64 0.57 -7.90 -12.21
CA SER A 64 0.59 -6.44 -12.44
C SER A 64 0.19 -5.72 -11.18
N TYR A 65 0.53 -4.43 -11.11
CA TYR A 65 0.19 -3.60 -9.96
C TYR A 65 -1.10 -2.84 -10.22
N VAL A 66 -2.04 -2.96 -9.28
CA VAL A 66 -3.28 -2.19 -9.28
C VAL A 66 -3.10 -1.01 -8.34
N VAL A 67 -3.51 0.18 -8.81
CA VAL A 67 -3.37 1.43 -8.07
C VAL A 67 -4.64 1.71 -7.28
N PHE A 68 -4.46 2.03 -5.98
CA PHE A 68 -5.55 2.44 -5.10
C PHE A 68 -5.25 3.86 -4.62
N ILE A 69 -6.01 4.84 -5.10
CA ILE A 69 -5.86 6.24 -4.70
C ILE A 69 -6.79 6.50 -3.52
N ASN A 70 -6.25 7.10 -2.46
CA ASN A 70 -6.97 7.43 -1.24
C ASN A 70 -7.78 6.25 -0.68
N PRO A 71 -7.14 5.07 -0.53
CA PRO A 71 -7.86 3.90 -0.04
C PRO A 71 -8.25 4.07 1.44
N MET A 72 -9.46 3.61 1.77
CA MET A 72 -9.93 3.59 3.14
C MET A 72 -10.68 2.29 3.39
N ILE A 73 -10.33 1.59 4.46
CA ILE A 73 -11.05 0.40 4.90
C ILE A 73 -12.30 0.87 5.63
N ILE A 74 -13.48 0.50 5.12
CA ILE A 74 -14.78 0.88 5.69
C ILE A 74 -15.44 -0.26 6.45
N LYS A 75 -14.99 -1.50 6.26
CA LYS A 75 -15.50 -2.66 7.00
C LYS A 75 -14.42 -3.72 7.07
N LYS A 76 -14.29 -4.35 8.24
CA LYS A 76 -13.34 -5.44 8.49
C LYS A 76 -14.10 -6.67 8.93
N ASN A 77 -13.75 -7.84 8.37
CA ASN A 77 -14.25 -9.10 8.86
C ASN A 77 -13.78 -9.30 10.30
N PRO A 78 -14.65 -9.70 11.25
CA PRO A 78 -14.23 -9.95 12.63
C PRO A 78 -13.24 -11.10 12.77
N LYS A 79 -13.21 -12.02 11.80
CA LYS A 79 -12.23 -13.12 11.81
C LYS A 79 -10.86 -12.60 11.43
N THR A 80 -9.88 -12.91 12.28
CA THR A 80 -8.50 -12.47 12.11
C THR A 80 -7.57 -13.67 12.15
N TYR A 81 -6.33 -13.44 11.74
CA TYR A 81 -5.24 -14.41 11.84
C TYR A 81 -3.94 -13.67 12.10
N ILE A 82 -2.95 -14.40 12.63
CA ILE A 82 -1.61 -13.86 12.83
C ILE A 82 -0.71 -14.47 11.78
N THR A 83 0.07 -13.64 11.12
CA THR A 83 1.03 -14.05 10.09
C THR A 83 2.28 -13.20 10.20
N LYS A 84 3.33 -13.59 9.50
CA LYS A 84 4.57 -12.82 9.43
C LYS A 84 4.65 -12.10 8.09
N GLU A 85 5.02 -10.83 8.14
CA GLU A 85 5.17 -9.99 6.95
C GLU A 85 6.53 -9.33 6.94
N GLY A 86 7.10 -9.22 5.74
CA GLY A 86 8.26 -8.40 5.49
C GLY A 86 7.90 -7.24 4.59
N CYS A 87 8.79 -6.25 4.49
CA CYS A 87 8.63 -5.17 3.53
C CYS A 87 9.99 -4.67 3.07
N LEU A 88 10.00 -3.94 1.95
CA LEU A 88 11.25 -3.43 1.37
C LEU A 88 11.96 -2.41 2.27
N SER A 89 11.21 -1.72 3.12
CA SER A 89 11.73 -0.64 3.97
C SER A 89 12.36 -1.12 5.26
N LEU A 90 11.96 -2.27 5.78
CA LEU A 90 12.39 -2.76 7.09
C LEU A 90 12.91 -4.18 6.98
N ASP A 91 14.05 -4.43 7.63
CA ASP A 91 14.68 -5.75 7.63
C ASP A 91 13.89 -6.75 8.49
N GLY A 92 13.93 -8.02 8.07
CA GLY A 92 13.32 -9.13 8.80
C GLY A 92 11.81 -9.21 8.61
N MET A 93 11.24 -10.12 9.36
CA MET A 93 9.81 -10.41 9.33
C MET A 93 9.19 -10.03 10.68
N ARG A 94 7.93 -9.57 10.66
CA ARG A 94 7.19 -9.22 11.86
C ARG A 94 5.87 -9.94 11.91
N ALA A 95 5.50 -10.39 13.12
CA ALA A 95 4.17 -10.95 13.34
C ALA A 95 3.15 -9.82 13.35
N VAL A 96 2.10 -9.96 12.55
CA VAL A 96 1.01 -9.00 12.45
C VAL A 96 -0.33 -9.71 12.51
N LYS A 97 -1.35 -9.00 12.98
CA LYS A 97 -2.72 -9.46 12.98
C LYS A 97 -3.43 -8.86 11.78
N ARG A 98 -4.07 -9.71 10.96
CA ARG A 98 -4.79 -9.28 9.77
C ARG A 98 -6.22 -9.80 9.78
N HIS A 99 -7.13 -9.02 9.22
CA HIS A 99 -8.51 -9.43 8.99
C HIS A 99 -8.59 -10.29 7.73
N LYS A 100 -9.45 -11.32 7.75
CA LYS A 100 -9.60 -12.26 6.62
C LYS A 100 -10.14 -11.60 5.37
N SER A 101 -11.00 -10.58 5.54
CA SER A 101 -11.49 -9.77 4.44
C SER A 101 -11.70 -8.33 4.88
N VAL A 102 -11.64 -7.41 3.92
CA VAL A 102 -11.86 -5.99 4.16
C VAL A 102 -12.67 -5.41 3.02
N LYS A 103 -13.51 -4.43 3.33
CA LYS A 103 -14.21 -3.63 2.33
C LYS A 103 -13.52 -2.28 2.23
N VAL A 104 -13.13 -1.90 1.01
CA VAL A 104 -12.29 -0.74 0.76
C VAL A 104 -12.99 0.19 -0.20
N VAL A 105 -13.01 1.48 0.13
CA VAL A 105 -13.39 2.53 -0.81
C VAL A 105 -12.09 3.17 -1.31
N TYR A 106 -11.99 3.36 -2.62
CA TYR A 106 -10.81 3.95 -3.24
C TYR A 106 -11.16 4.56 -4.60
N THR A 107 -10.24 5.33 -5.15
CA THR A 107 -10.37 5.90 -6.49
C THR A 107 -9.37 5.20 -7.41
N THR A 108 -9.80 4.85 -8.62
CA THR A 108 -8.93 4.27 -9.65
C THR A 108 -8.10 5.34 -10.34
N ILE A 109 -7.09 4.93 -11.11
CA ILE A 109 -6.29 5.89 -11.91
C ILE A 109 -7.12 6.60 -12.98
N GLN A 110 -8.29 6.05 -13.37
CA GLN A 110 -9.22 6.72 -14.27
C GLN A 110 -10.11 7.74 -13.56
N GLY A 111 -9.94 7.89 -12.24
CA GLY A 111 -10.73 8.82 -11.43
C GLY A 111 -12.10 8.29 -10.99
N LYS A 112 -12.34 6.99 -11.13
CA LYS A 112 -13.59 6.36 -10.68
C LYS A 112 -13.50 5.93 -9.24
N ARG A 113 -14.51 6.30 -8.43
CA ARG A 113 -14.65 5.81 -7.07
C ARG A 113 -15.24 4.40 -7.08
N LYS A 114 -14.60 3.50 -6.33
CA LYS A 114 -15.06 2.11 -6.16
C LYS A 114 -15.18 1.75 -4.70
N VAL A 115 -16.13 0.89 -4.41
CA VAL A 115 -16.27 0.21 -3.13
C VAL A 115 -16.20 -1.29 -3.43
N GLN A 116 -15.22 -1.98 -2.85
CA GLN A 116 -14.97 -3.37 -3.20
C GLN A 116 -14.53 -4.15 -1.96
N GLU A 117 -14.99 -5.40 -1.86
CA GLU A 117 -14.52 -6.33 -0.85
C GLU A 117 -13.36 -7.16 -1.38
N PHE A 118 -12.34 -7.32 -0.55
CA PHE A 118 -11.16 -8.13 -0.84
C PHE A 118 -10.98 -9.18 0.25
N ASN A 119 -10.48 -10.34 -0.12
CA ASN A 119 -10.17 -11.41 0.81
C ASN A 119 -8.78 -11.99 0.51
N GLY A 120 -8.34 -12.94 1.35
CA GLY A 120 -7.10 -13.66 1.12
C GLY A 120 -5.87 -12.76 1.11
N TYR A 121 -4.90 -13.13 0.29
CA TYR A 121 -3.61 -12.45 0.25
C TYR A 121 -3.72 -11.00 -0.24
N VAL A 122 -4.60 -10.71 -1.18
CA VAL A 122 -4.82 -9.33 -1.66
C VAL A 122 -5.31 -8.45 -0.51
N ALA A 123 -6.25 -8.94 0.31
CA ALA A 123 -6.71 -8.20 1.49
C ALA A 123 -5.58 -7.98 2.50
N GLN A 124 -4.69 -8.95 2.66
CA GLN A 124 -3.53 -8.84 3.53
C GLN A 124 -2.60 -7.72 3.06
N ILE A 125 -2.27 -7.69 1.77
CA ILE A 125 -1.41 -6.66 1.19
C ILE A 125 -2.04 -5.27 1.35
N ILE A 126 -3.33 -5.15 1.06
CA ILE A 126 -4.05 -3.87 1.20
C ILE A 126 -3.93 -3.33 2.63
N GLN A 127 -4.14 -4.19 3.63
CA GLN A 127 -4.03 -3.80 5.04
C GLN A 127 -2.61 -3.35 5.37
N HIS A 128 -1.60 -4.06 4.89
CA HIS A 128 -0.19 -3.71 5.09
C HIS A 128 0.11 -2.33 4.51
N GLU A 129 -0.27 -2.09 3.26
CA GLU A 129 0.02 -0.82 2.59
C GLU A 129 -0.75 0.36 3.19
N ILE A 130 -2.00 0.14 3.61
CA ILE A 130 -2.76 1.19 4.31
C ILE A 130 -2.14 1.51 5.67
N ASP A 131 -1.58 0.51 6.37
CA ASP A 131 -0.83 0.77 7.60
C ASP A 131 0.32 1.74 7.35
N HIS A 132 1.06 1.59 6.25
CA HIS A 132 2.10 2.56 5.86
C HIS A 132 1.52 3.96 5.65
N CYS A 133 0.35 4.07 5.03
CA CYS A 133 -0.32 5.37 4.85
C CYS A 133 -0.67 6.02 6.20
N ASN A 134 -0.88 5.23 7.23
CA ASN A 134 -1.21 5.70 8.58
C ASN A 134 0.03 5.88 9.47
N GLY A 135 1.22 5.69 8.92
CA GLY A 135 2.47 5.86 9.65
C GLY A 135 2.80 4.70 10.60
N ILE A 136 2.20 3.54 10.39
CA ILE A 136 2.44 2.35 11.20
C ILE A 136 3.61 1.57 10.62
N LEU A 137 4.60 1.26 11.47
CA LEU A 137 5.75 0.44 11.08
C LEU A 137 5.40 -1.04 11.21
N ILE A 138 5.56 -1.74 10.11
CA ILE A 138 5.27 -3.17 10.03
C ILE A 138 6.30 -3.89 9.17
#